data_8b47d5b5c51e63d3b90b5cd185a5de7f
#
_entry.id   8b47d5b5c51e63d3b90b5cd185a5de7f
#
_cell.length_a   1.000
_cell.length_b   1.000
_cell.length_c   1.000
_cell.angle_alpha   90.00
_cell.angle_beta   90.00
_cell.angle_gamma   90.00
#
_symmetry.space_group_name_H-M   'P 1'
#
loop_
_entity.id
_entity.type
_entity.pdbx_description
1 polymer ?
#
loop_
_entity_poly.entity_id
_entity_poly.type
_entity_poly.pdbx_seq_one_letter_code
_entity_poly.pdbx_strand_id
1 'polypeptide(L)'
;MIKKKILITGATGFIGSHLTEMLVEKGYNIIAFDRYNPNNDYGWLKESKYKNHFEIILGDIRDYDSVFKAMKNCSSVMHLAALIGIPYSYVSPLAYVKTNIEGTYNVLEASKNLRLENILITSTSEIYGTPKKLPIKETAPVNCQSPYAASKAAADQLALSYSKSFQLPIKLIRPFNTYGPRQSNRAVIPTIISQCLKN
;
A
#
# COMPACT_ATOMS: atom_id res chain seq x y z
N MET A 1 17.05 -10.98 21.55
CA MET A 1 16.98 -10.03 20.43
C MET A 1 15.58 -9.42 20.40
N ILE A 2 15.46 -8.10 20.48
CA ILE A 2 14.16 -7.39 20.35
C ILE A 2 13.70 -7.63 18.91
N LYS A 3 12.54 -8.29 18.73
CA LYS A 3 11.97 -8.50 17.41
C LYS A 3 11.67 -7.13 16.79
N LYS A 4 12.30 -6.84 15.65
CA LYS A 4 12.11 -5.58 14.92
C LYS A 4 10.66 -5.44 14.48
N LYS A 5 10.05 -4.27 14.74
CA LYS A 5 8.67 -3.99 14.32
C LYS A 5 8.60 -3.63 12.83
N ILE A 6 7.54 -4.07 12.17
CA ILE A 6 7.23 -3.74 10.77
C ILE A 6 5.91 -2.96 10.75
N LEU A 7 5.92 -1.76 10.17
CA LEU A 7 4.69 -1.05 9.90
C LEU A 7 4.13 -1.48 8.53
N ILE A 8 2.83 -1.75 8.47
CA ILE A 8 2.10 -1.99 7.22
C ILE A 8 1.03 -0.92 7.08
N THR A 9 1.12 -0.06 6.07
CA THR A 9 0.06 0.90 5.77
C THR A 9 -0.97 0.27 4.84
N GLY A 10 -2.26 0.59 5.00
CA GLY A 10 -3.33 -0.09 4.26
C GLY A 10 -3.53 -1.53 4.72
N ALA A 11 -3.19 -1.81 5.97
CA ALA A 11 -3.15 -3.15 6.54
C ALA A 11 -4.52 -3.83 6.61
N THR A 12 -5.61 -3.07 6.74
CA THR A 12 -6.96 -3.62 6.87
C THR A 12 -7.62 -3.97 5.52
N GLY A 13 -6.97 -3.56 4.41
CA GLY A 13 -7.46 -3.82 3.05
C GLY A 13 -7.22 -5.26 2.58
N PHE A 14 -7.56 -5.53 1.31
CA PHE A 14 -7.42 -6.83 0.67
C PHE A 14 -6.02 -7.44 0.83
N ILE A 15 -5.01 -6.86 0.19
CA ILE A 15 -3.64 -7.40 0.23
C ILE A 15 -3.03 -7.20 1.62
N GLY A 16 -3.26 -6.03 2.24
CA GLY A 16 -2.67 -5.68 3.54
C GLY A 16 -3.06 -6.63 4.65
N SER A 17 -4.32 -7.10 4.69
CA SER A 17 -4.78 -8.03 5.72
C SER A 17 -4.14 -9.42 5.59
N HIS A 18 -4.00 -9.94 4.37
CA HIS A 18 -3.28 -11.19 4.13
C HIS A 18 -1.80 -11.08 4.51
N LEU A 19 -1.16 -9.96 4.13
CA LEU A 19 0.23 -9.71 4.46
C LEU A 19 0.45 -9.60 5.98
N THR A 20 -0.44 -8.89 6.68
CA THR A 20 -0.41 -8.76 8.14
C THR A 20 -0.48 -10.13 8.81
N GLU A 21 -1.46 -10.95 8.46
CA GLU A 21 -1.63 -12.28 9.03
C GLU A 21 -0.44 -13.20 8.74
N MET A 22 0.03 -13.20 7.49
CA MET A 22 1.19 -14.01 7.10
C MET A 22 2.46 -13.65 7.87
N LEU A 23 2.70 -12.36 8.08
CA LEU A 23 3.90 -11.92 8.82
C LEU A 23 3.80 -12.18 10.31
N VAL A 24 2.60 -12.06 10.90
CA VAL A 24 2.36 -12.46 12.29
C VAL A 24 2.59 -13.96 12.46
N GLU A 25 2.09 -14.79 11.54
CA GLU A 25 2.30 -16.24 11.56
C GLU A 25 3.80 -16.61 11.50
N LYS A 26 4.59 -15.83 10.75
CA LYS A 26 6.05 -15.97 10.69
C LYS A 26 6.77 -15.38 11.93
N GLY A 27 6.03 -14.87 12.90
CA GLY A 27 6.55 -14.36 14.17
C GLY A 27 7.11 -12.95 14.14
N TYR A 28 6.76 -12.12 13.13
CA TYR A 28 7.12 -10.71 13.13
C TYR A 28 6.20 -9.89 14.05
N ASN A 29 6.72 -8.80 14.61
CA ASN A 29 5.92 -7.81 15.33
C ASN A 29 5.36 -6.80 14.32
N ILE A 30 4.04 -6.71 14.21
CA ILE A 30 3.38 -5.90 13.19
C ILE A 30 2.64 -4.73 13.84
N ILE A 31 2.79 -3.56 13.22
CA ILE A 31 1.90 -2.41 13.40
C ILE A 31 1.07 -2.30 12.13
N ALA A 32 -0.23 -2.54 12.25
CA ALA A 32 -1.20 -2.36 11.20
C ALA A 32 -1.70 -0.91 11.21
N PHE A 33 -1.26 -0.11 10.23
CA PHE A 33 -1.66 1.29 10.10
C PHE A 33 -2.72 1.44 9.03
N ASP A 34 -3.85 2.03 9.38
CA ASP A 34 -4.91 2.30 8.42
C ASP A 34 -5.62 3.63 8.70
N ARG A 35 -6.49 4.03 7.76
CA ARG A 35 -7.17 5.31 7.83
C ARG A 35 -8.11 5.35 9.03
N TYR A 36 -8.04 6.46 9.77
CA TYR A 36 -8.99 6.75 10.84
C TYR A 36 -10.45 6.65 10.35
N ASN A 37 -11.26 6.01 11.15
CA ASN A 37 -12.71 5.98 10.98
C ASN A 37 -13.39 6.03 12.36
N PRO A 38 -14.56 6.68 12.50
CA PRO A 38 -15.20 6.90 13.80
C PRO A 38 -15.75 5.62 14.45
N ASN A 39 -15.89 4.55 13.68
CA ASN A 39 -16.47 3.28 14.15
C ASN A 39 -15.41 2.29 14.62
N ASN A 40 -14.13 2.67 14.63
CA ASN A 40 -13.02 1.75 14.88
C ASN A 40 -13.15 0.47 14.05
N ASP A 41 -13.52 0.64 12.78
CA ASP A 41 -13.62 -0.47 11.85
C ASP A 41 -12.22 -0.85 11.35
N TYR A 42 -11.82 -2.06 11.65
CA TYR A 42 -10.51 -2.62 11.29
C TYR A 42 -10.58 -3.50 10.03
N GLY A 43 -11.61 -3.31 9.19
CA GLY A 43 -11.77 -4.02 7.93
C GLY A 43 -11.62 -5.53 8.09
N TRP A 44 -10.84 -6.14 7.22
CA TRP A 44 -10.63 -7.60 7.25
C TRP A 44 -9.84 -8.11 8.46
N LEU A 45 -9.16 -7.24 9.20
CA LEU A 45 -8.42 -7.64 10.40
C LEU A 45 -9.32 -7.79 11.64
N LYS A 46 -10.56 -7.31 11.61
CA LYS A 46 -11.52 -7.42 12.70
C LYS A 46 -11.77 -8.88 13.10
N GLU A 47 -11.92 -9.75 12.11
CA GLU A 47 -12.20 -11.18 12.29
C GLU A 47 -10.92 -12.05 12.18
N SER A 48 -9.75 -11.43 12.23
CA SER A 48 -8.50 -12.18 12.15
C SER A 48 -8.29 -13.06 13.38
N LYS A 49 -7.89 -14.30 13.16
CA LYS A 49 -7.47 -15.21 14.25
C LYS A 49 -6.22 -14.69 14.99
N TYR A 50 -5.49 -13.76 14.39
CA TYR A 50 -4.30 -13.13 14.94
C TYR A 50 -4.53 -11.75 15.56
N LYS A 51 -5.78 -11.32 15.77
CA LYS A 51 -6.12 -9.96 16.24
C LYS A 51 -5.40 -9.48 17.51
N ASN A 52 -4.97 -10.42 18.36
CA ASN A 52 -4.22 -10.11 19.58
C ASN A 52 -2.68 -10.15 19.39
N HIS A 53 -2.19 -10.34 18.15
CA HIS A 53 -0.77 -10.51 17.85
C HIS A 53 -0.18 -9.36 17.02
N PHE A 54 -0.95 -8.33 16.75
CA PHE A 54 -0.50 -7.11 16.09
C PHE A 54 -1.16 -5.88 16.74
N GLU A 55 -0.50 -4.75 16.62
CA GLU A 55 -1.00 -3.46 17.08
C GLU A 55 -1.74 -2.79 15.91
N ILE A 56 -2.91 -2.17 16.17
CA ILE A 56 -3.63 -1.36 15.16
C ILE A 56 -3.50 0.11 15.54
N ILE A 57 -3.05 0.92 14.59
CA ILE A 57 -3.01 2.38 14.71
C ILE A 57 -3.85 2.97 13.58
N LEU A 58 -4.86 3.74 13.95
CA LEU A 58 -5.66 4.50 12.99
C LEU A 58 -5.10 5.92 12.84
N GLY A 59 -4.86 6.32 11.61
CA GLY A 59 -4.30 7.64 11.26
C GLY A 59 -4.55 7.98 9.79
N ASP A 60 -3.80 8.91 9.25
CA ASP A 60 -3.87 9.27 7.83
C ASP A 60 -2.46 9.36 7.25
N ILE A 61 -2.21 8.68 6.13
CA ILE A 61 -0.90 8.74 5.46
C ILE A 61 -0.57 10.15 4.93
N ARG A 62 -1.58 11.00 4.75
CA ARG A 62 -1.41 12.41 4.34
C ARG A 62 -0.96 13.31 5.49
N ASP A 63 -1.03 12.81 6.72
CA ASP A 63 -0.52 13.48 7.92
C ASP A 63 0.85 12.91 8.29
N TYR A 64 1.89 13.71 8.10
CA TYR A 64 3.26 13.33 8.40
C TYR A 64 3.46 12.92 9.87
N ASP A 65 2.89 13.67 10.81
CA ASP A 65 3.06 13.40 12.24
C ASP A 65 2.43 12.07 12.64
N SER A 66 1.26 11.73 12.08
CA SER A 66 0.59 10.45 12.26
C SER A 66 1.47 9.29 11.76
N VAL A 67 2.02 9.43 10.54
CA VAL A 67 2.92 8.43 9.95
C VAL A 67 4.20 8.30 10.77
N PHE A 68 4.85 9.41 11.10
CA PHE A 68 6.10 9.41 11.84
C PHE A 68 5.96 8.76 13.22
N LYS A 69 4.89 9.08 13.96
CA LYS A 69 4.59 8.47 15.27
C LYS A 69 4.39 6.96 15.16
N ALA A 70 3.60 6.52 14.15
CA ALA A 70 3.34 5.10 13.94
C ALA A 70 4.60 4.32 13.53
N MET A 71 5.52 4.94 12.79
CA MET A 71 6.79 4.34 12.35
C MET A 71 7.88 4.35 13.42
N LYS A 72 7.69 5.08 14.51
CA LYS A 72 8.67 5.14 15.61
C LYS A 72 8.93 3.74 16.17
N ASN A 73 10.20 3.37 16.29
CA ASN A 73 10.65 2.04 16.71
C ASN A 73 10.37 0.90 15.72
N CYS A 74 9.98 1.20 14.47
CA CYS A 74 9.97 0.23 13.39
C CYS A 74 11.35 0.15 12.73
N SER A 75 11.71 -1.04 12.25
CA SER A 75 12.87 -1.23 11.38
C SER A 75 12.51 -1.24 9.91
N SER A 76 11.25 -1.47 9.61
CA SER A 76 10.78 -1.63 8.24
C SER A 76 9.38 -1.07 8.05
N VAL A 77 9.08 -0.63 6.82
CA VAL A 77 7.74 -0.27 6.39
C VAL A 77 7.36 -0.98 5.11
N MET A 78 6.12 -1.47 5.05
CA MET A 78 5.48 -1.98 3.85
C MET A 78 4.31 -1.06 3.52
N HIS A 79 4.50 -0.21 2.52
CA HIS A 79 3.54 0.84 2.16
C HIS A 79 2.59 0.35 1.07
N LEU A 80 1.36 -0.02 1.50
CA LEU A 80 0.29 -0.49 0.61
C LEU A 80 -0.87 0.50 0.54
N ALA A 81 -0.98 1.44 1.48
CA ALA A 81 -2.07 2.41 1.51
C ALA A 81 -2.08 3.25 0.23
N ALA A 82 -3.20 3.25 -0.49
CA ALA A 82 -3.40 4.04 -1.69
C ALA A 82 -4.90 4.13 -2.04
N LEU A 83 -5.28 5.14 -2.80
CA LEU A 83 -6.50 5.11 -3.59
C LEU A 83 -6.21 4.35 -4.89
N ILE A 84 -6.99 3.29 -5.18
CA ILE A 84 -6.69 2.34 -6.27
C ILE A 84 -7.76 2.28 -7.37
N GLY A 85 -8.94 2.82 -7.15
CA GLY A 85 -10.06 2.72 -8.09
C GLY A 85 -9.88 3.61 -9.32
N ILE A 86 -9.52 3.05 -10.49
CA ILE A 86 -9.34 3.82 -11.73
C ILE A 86 -10.56 4.70 -12.06
N PRO A 87 -11.82 4.21 -12.04
CA PRO A 87 -12.97 5.06 -12.33
C PRO A 87 -13.11 6.25 -11.40
N TYR A 88 -12.84 6.07 -10.11
CA TYR A 88 -12.91 7.16 -9.14
C TYR A 88 -11.78 8.18 -9.34
N SER A 89 -10.65 7.79 -9.92
CA SER A 89 -9.56 8.72 -10.21
C SER A 89 -9.94 9.82 -11.23
N TYR A 90 -10.92 9.55 -12.09
CA TYR A 90 -11.46 10.56 -13.01
C TYR A 90 -12.42 11.54 -12.32
N VAL A 91 -13.09 11.09 -11.25
CA VAL A 91 -14.03 11.91 -10.48
C VAL A 91 -13.28 12.82 -9.49
N SER A 92 -12.26 12.30 -8.83
CA SER A 92 -11.52 13.02 -7.79
C SER A 92 -10.00 12.88 -7.94
N PRO A 93 -9.40 13.39 -9.03
CA PRO A 93 -7.97 13.20 -9.28
C PRO A 93 -7.07 13.81 -8.19
N LEU A 94 -7.46 14.94 -7.60
CA LEU A 94 -6.70 15.57 -6.52
C LEU A 94 -6.60 14.68 -5.26
N ALA A 95 -7.63 13.87 -4.97
CA ALA A 95 -7.57 12.91 -3.87
C ALA A 95 -6.45 11.88 -4.09
N TYR A 96 -6.21 11.47 -5.35
CA TYR A 96 -5.10 10.57 -5.71
C TYR A 96 -3.75 11.22 -5.55
N VAL A 97 -3.61 12.49 -5.94
CA VAL A 97 -2.37 13.26 -5.71
C VAL A 97 -2.06 13.30 -4.22
N LYS A 98 -3.02 13.73 -3.40
CA LYS A 98 -2.85 13.83 -1.95
C LYS A 98 -2.58 12.48 -1.27
N THR A 99 -3.31 11.43 -1.66
CA THR A 99 -3.16 10.13 -1.01
C THR A 99 -1.94 9.37 -1.52
N ASN A 100 -1.80 9.24 -2.84
CA ASN A 100 -0.79 8.36 -3.42
C ASN A 100 0.58 9.04 -3.53
N ILE A 101 0.64 10.35 -3.78
CA ILE A 101 1.92 11.08 -3.92
C ILE A 101 2.34 11.64 -2.56
N GLU A 102 1.54 12.52 -1.96
CA GLU A 102 1.85 13.14 -0.67
C GLU A 102 1.95 12.10 0.45
N GLY A 103 1.02 11.11 0.49
CA GLY A 103 1.09 10.02 1.45
C GLY A 103 2.37 9.18 1.30
N THR A 104 2.80 8.88 0.06
CA THR A 104 4.08 8.19 -0.16
C THR A 104 5.26 9.07 0.24
N TYR A 105 5.24 10.37 -0.07
CA TYR A 105 6.25 11.33 0.40
C TYR A 105 6.39 11.29 1.92
N ASN A 106 5.30 11.34 2.67
CA ASN A 106 5.32 11.29 4.13
C ASN A 106 5.96 10.00 4.67
N VAL A 107 5.65 8.86 4.07
CA VAL A 107 6.26 7.58 4.43
C VAL A 107 7.77 7.57 4.11
N LEU A 108 8.18 8.11 2.98
CA LEU A 108 9.60 8.19 2.59
C LEU A 108 10.37 9.14 3.51
N GLU A 109 9.82 10.30 3.81
CA GLU A 109 10.45 11.29 4.69
C GLU A 109 10.58 10.77 6.13
N ALA A 110 9.52 10.13 6.65
CA ALA A 110 9.57 9.45 7.96
C ALA A 110 10.60 8.31 7.96
N SER A 111 10.67 7.51 6.89
CA SER A 111 11.65 6.43 6.74
C SER A 111 13.10 6.95 6.76
N LYS A 112 13.35 8.08 6.09
CA LYS A 112 14.65 8.75 6.08
C LYS A 112 15.04 9.22 7.48
N ASN A 113 14.13 9.95 8.13
CA ASN A 113 14.40 10.55 9.45
C ASN A 113 14.56 9.49 10.54
N LEU A 114 13.86 8.36 10.45
CA LEU A 114 13.96 7.21 11.36
C LEU A 114 15.02 6.19 10.96
N ARG A 115 15.69 6.37 9.80
CA ARG A 115 16.74 5.48 9.28
C ARG A 115 16.28 4.02 9.16
N LEU A 116 15.13 3.80 8.53
CA LEU A 116 14.61 2.44 8.37
C LEU A 116 15.54 1.56 7.54
N GLU A 117 15.60 0.28 7.90
CA GLU A 117 16.48 -0.71 7.25
C GLU A 117 15.86 -1.34 6.01
N ASN A 118 14.52 -1.33 5.89
CA ASN A 118 13.81 -1.86 4.73
C ASN A 118 12.55 -1.04 4.46
N ILE A 119 12.39 -0.61 3.23
CA ILE A 119 11.26 0.18 2.77
C ILE A 119 10.70 -0.48 1.52
N LEU A 120 9.48 -0.98 1.60
CA LEU A 120 8.79 -1.56 0.45
C LEU A 120 7.65 -0.64 0.05
N ILE A 121 7.67 -0.19 -1.20
CA ILE A 121 6.63 0.66 -1.79
C ILE A 121 5.86 -0.15 -2.83
N THR A 122 4.54 -0.25 -2.65
CA THR A 122 3.67 -0.93 -3.58
C THR A 122 3.20 0.04 -4.67
N SER A 123 3.58 -0.26 -5.90
CA SER A 123 3.17 0.42 -7.12
C SER A 123 2.08 -0.38 -7.85
N THR A 124 2.07 -0.36 -9.17
CA THR A 124 1.10 -1.05 -10.02
C THR A 124 1.68 -1.26 -11.43
N SER A 125 1.21 -2.30 -12.13
CA SER A 125 1.47 -2.48 -13.56
C SER A 125 0.79 -1.42 -14.44
N GLU A 126 -0.24 -0.72 -13.94
CA GLU A 126 -0.97 0.33 -14.67
C GLU A 126 -0.08 1.50 -15.12
N ILE A 127 1.09 1.67 -14.52
CA ILE A 127 2.05 2.69 -14.95
C ILE A 127 2.59 2.44 -16.36
N TYR A 128 2.55 1.21 -16.83
CA TYR A 128 3.03 0.85 -18.17
C TYR A 128 1.99 1.13 -19.27
N GLY A 129 0.71 1.29 -18.90
CA GLY A 129 -0.38 1.47 -19.86
C GLY A 129 -0.49 0.30 -20.83
N THR A 130 -0.82 0.59 -22.08
CA THR A 130 -0.87 -0.43 -23.15
C THR A 130 0.55 -0.78 -23.61
N PRO A 131 1.01 -2.01 -23.38
CA PRO A 131 2.38 -2.39 -23.69
C PRO A 131 2.59 -2.58 -25.19
N LYS A 132 3.75 -2.14 -25.68
CA LYS A 132 4.16 -2.38 -27.08
C LYS A 132 4.77 -3.77 -27.31
N LYS A 133 5.28 -4.40 -26.25
CA LYS A 133 5.92 -5.73 -26.28
C LYS A 133 5.51 -6.54 -25.05
N LEU A 134 5.35 -7.85 -25.25
CA LEU A 134 5.10 -8.83 -24.21
C LEU A 134 6.25 -9.85 -24.16
N PRO A 135 6.60 -10.38 -22.97
CA PRO A 135 6.10 -9.98 -21.65
C PRO A 135 6.60 -8.57 -21.25
N ILE A 136 5.83 -7.88 -20.40
CA ILE A 136 6.22 -6.57 -19.88
C ILE A 136 7.38 -6.75 -18.89
N LYS A 137 8.46 -6.01 -19.12
CA LYS A 137 9.64 -5.97 -18.24
C LYS A 137 9.61 -4.70 -17.38
N GLU A 138 10.33 -4.69 -16.26
CA GLU A 138 10.47 -3.51 -15.39
C GLU A 138 11.10 -2.31 -16.08
N THR A 139 11.82 -2.55 -17.18
CA THR A 139 12.43 -1.52 -18.04
C THR A 139 11.47 -0.96 -19.10
N ALA A 140 10.22 -1.45 -19.16
CA ALA A 140 9.23 -0.92 -20.08
C ALA A 140 8.96 0.56 -19.80
N PRO A 141 8.72 1.39 -20.84
CA PRO A 141 8.46 2.81 -20.66
C PRO A 141 7.19 3.04 -19.82
N VAL A 142 7.25 4.03 -18.95
CA VAL A 142 6.07 4.50 -18.22
C VAL A 142 5.15 5.25 -19.19
N ASN A 143 3.90 4.83 -19.28
CA ASN A 143 2.88 5.37 -20.17
C ASN A 143 1.52 5.39 -19.48
N CYS A 144 1.36 6.25 -18.50
CA CYS A 144 0.16 6.32 -17.66
C CYS A 144 -1.08 6.75 -18.46
N GLN A 145 -2.17 6.00 -18.35
CA GLN A 145 -3.42 6.24 -19.07
C GLN A 145 -4.59 6.65 -18.14
N SER A 146 -4.32 6.92 -16.87
CA SER A 146 -5.31 7.37 -15.90
C SER A 146 -4.67 8.25 -14.83
N PRO A 147 -5.44 9.12 -14.13
CA PRO A 147 -4.94 9.86 -12.95
C PRO A 147 -4.41 8.94 -11.85
N TYR A 148 -5.01 7.75 -11.67
CA TYR A 148 -4.48 6.71 -10.78
C TYR A 148 -3.08 6.28 -11.18
N ALA A 149 -2.91 5.84 -12.43
CA ALA A 149 -1.62 5.39 -12.94
C ALA A 149 -0.56 6.50 -12.83
N ALA A 150 -0.90 7.73 -13.19
CA ALA A 150 -0.03 8.89 -13.08
C ALA A 150 0.39 9.16 -11.62
N SER A 151 -0.54 9.08 -10.66
CA SER A 151 -0.22 9.24 -9.24
C SER A 151 0.72 8.16 -8.71
N LYS A 152 0.56 6.91 -9.15
CA LYS A 152 1.45 5.80 -8.78
C LYS A 152 2.83 5.93 -9.42
N ALA A 153 2.90 6.34 -10.69
CA ALA A 153 4.17 6.61 -11.35
C ALA A 153 4.95 7.76 -10.68
N ALA A 154 4.24 8.82 -10.26
CA ALA A 154 4.86 9.91 -9.51
C ALA A 154 5.41 9.43 -8.15
N ALA A 155 4.65 8.60 -7.43
CA ALA A 155 5.12 7.98 -6.18
C ALA A 155 6.36 7.09 -6.42
N ASP A 156 6.41 6.31 -7.52
CA ASP A 156 7.58 5.52 -7.92
C ASP A 156 8.80 6.43 -8.14
N GLN A 157 8.63 7.54 -8.85
CA GLN A 157 9.74 8.46 -9.12
C GLN A 157 10.27 9.13 -7.84
N LEU A 158 9.38 9.49 -6.90
CA LEU A 158 9.77 9.95 -5.57
C LEU A 158 10.58 8.87 -4.84
N ALA A 159 10.09 7.65 -4.78
CA ALA A 159 10.78 6.55 -4.11
C ALA A 159 12.17 6.29 -4.71
N LEU A 160 12.28 6.26 -6.05
CA LEU A 160 13.55 6.10 -6.75
C LEU A 160 14.53 7.27 -6.49
N SER A 161 14.02 8.51 -6.44
CA SER A 161 14.84 9.67 -6.12
C SER A 161 15.36 9.61 -4.68
N TYR A 162 14.52 9.22 -3.71
CA TYR A 162 14.94 9.04 -2.32
C TYR A 162 15.98 7.92 -2.16
N SER A 163 15.80 6.82 -2.90
CA SER A 163 16.81 5.75 -2.89
C SER A 163 18.17 6.23 -3.40
N LYS A 164 18.19 7.01 -4.48
CA LYS A 164 19.44 7.52 -5.08
C LYS A 164 20.07 8.67 -4.28
N SER A 165 19.25 9.64 -3.85
CA SER A 165 19.75 10.86 -3.20
C SER A 165 20.09 10.69 -1.73
N PHE A 166 19.33 9.81 -1.03
CA PHE A 166 19.51 9.59 0.40
C PHE A 166 19.95 8.16 0.75
N GLN A 167 20.24 7.34 -0.28
CA GLN A 167 20.69 5.95 -0.12
C GLN A 167 19.72 5.08 0.70
N LEU A 168 18.42 5.38 0.62
CA LEU A 168 17.42 4.58 1.33
C LEU A 168 17.26 3.19 0.72
N PRO A 169 17.13 2.13 1.54
CA PRO A 169 16.98 0.75 1.07
C PRO A 169 15.54 0.47 0.59
N ILE A 170 15.16 1.10 -0.51
CA ILE A 170 13.81 1.05 -1.07
C ILE A 170 13.70 -0.08 -2.09
N LYS A 171 12.61 -0.84 -1.98
CA LYS A 171 12.18 -1.84 -2.96
C LYS A 171 10.81 -1.43 -3.51
N LEU A 172 10.70 -1.33 -4.83
CA LEU A 172 9.43 -1.11 -5.52
C LEU A 172 8.87 -2.45 -6.00
N ILE A 173 7.60 -2.71 -5.72
CA ILE A 173 6.87 -3.83 -6.30
C ILE A 173 5.74 -3.30 -7.17
N ARG A 174 5.55 -3.90 -8.34
CA ARG A 174 4.52 -3.55 -9.32
C ARG A 174 3.65 -4.77 -9.60
N PRO A 175 2.68 -5.07 -8.71
CA PRO A 175 1.79 -6.18 -8.92
C PRO A 175 0.94 -5.95 -10.18
N PHE A 176 0.69 -7.03 -10.90
CA PHE A 176 -0.35 -7.09 -11.91
C PHE A 176 -1.69 -7.38 -11.25
N ASN A 177 -2.74 -7.61 -12.05
CA ASN A 177 -4.08 -7.85 -11.53
C ASN A 177 -4.06 -9.02 -10.55
N THR A 178 -4.38 -8.70 -9.30
CA THR A 178 -4.41 -9.64 -8.20
C THR A 178 -5.86 -9.95 -7.86
N TYR A 179 -6.17 -11.21 -7.58
CA TYR A 179 -7.51 -11.63 -7.16
C TYR A 179 -7.42 -12.60 -5.98
N GLY A 180 -8.51 -12.76 -5.25
CA GLY A 180 -8.59 -13.69 -4.13
C GLY A 180 -9.61 -13.28 -3.07
N PRO A 181 -9.71 -14.04 -1.95
CA PRO A 181 -10.57 -13.71 -0.83
C PRO A 181 -10.32 -12.28 -0.33
N ARG A 182 -11.34 -11.61 0.18
CA ARG A 182 -11.29 -10.21 0.68
C ARG A 182 -11.15 -9.13 -0.40
N GLN A 183 -11.13 -9.51 -1.68
CA GLN A 183 -11.13 -8.51 -2.76
C GLN A 183 -12.47 -7.77 -2.80
N SER A 184 -12.42 -6.48 -3.12
CA SER A 184 -13.61 -5.64 -3.26
C SER A 184 -14.57 -6.19 -4.33
N ASN A 185 -15.87 -6.19 -4.03
CA ASN A 185 -16.94 -6.53 -4.98
C ASN A 185 -17.02 -5.59 -6.21
N ARG A 186 -16.21 -4.54 -6.26
CA ARG A 186 -16.05 -3.68 -7.45
C ARG A 186 -15.11 -4.27 -8.49
N ALA A 187 -14.33 -5.29 -8.13
CA ALA A 187 -13.45 -5.98 -9.07
C ALA A 187 -14.24 -7.03 -9.88
N VAL A 188 -13.82 -7.27 -11.12
CA VAL A 188 -14.55 -8.09 -12.08
C VAL A 188 -14.80 -9.53 -11.57
N ILE A 189 -13.79 -10.18 -11.03
CA ILE A 189 -13.90 -11.58 -10.57
C ILE A 189 -14.90 -11.71 -9.40
N PRO A 190 -14.82 -10.97 -8.30
CA PRO A 190 -15.83 -11.01 -7.23
C PRO A 190 -17.22 -10.61 -7.71
N THR A 191 -17.34 -9.66 -8.64
CA THR A 191 -18.62 -9.27 -9.22
C THR A 191 -19.27 -10.45 -9.95
N ILE A 192 -18.53 -11.13 -10.84
CA ILE A 192 -19.03 -12.29 -11.59
C ILE A 192 -19.44 -13.41 -10.63
N ILE A 193 -18.57 -13.77 -9.66
CA ILE A 193 -18.88 -14.80 -8.67
C ILE A 193 -20.17 -14.46 -7.91
N SER A 194 -20.30 -13.21 -7.44
CA SER A 194 -21.48 -12.75 -6.71
C SER A 194 -22.76 -12.80 -7.55
N GLN A 195 -22.67 -12.54 -8.84
CA GLN A 195 -23.79 -12.64 -9.77
C GLN A 195 -24.19 -14.10 -10.02
N CYS A 196 -23.21 -14.97 -10.26
CA CYS A 196 -23.46 -16.41 -10.47
C CYS A 196 -24.09 -17.10 -9.23
N LEU A 197 -23.76 -16.64 -8.02
CA LEU A 197 -24.33 -17.22 -6.80
C LEU A 197 -25.72 -16.69 -6.45
N LYS A 198 -26.19 -15.63 -7.08
CA LYS A 198 -27.52 -15.05 -6.89
C LYS A 198 -28.59 -15.59 -7.85
N ASN A 199 -28.17 -16.27 -8.91
CA ASN A 199 -29.03 -16.97 -9.87
C ASN A 199 -29.07 -18.47 -9.55
#